data_121cc3ab362314b956b47a3ac95f9362
#
_entry.id   121cc3ab362314b956b47a3ac95f9362
#
_cell.length_a   1.000
_cell.length_b   1.000
_cell.length_c   1.000
_cell.angle_alpha   90.00
_cell.angle_beta   90.00
_cell.angle_gamma   90.00
#
_symmetry.space_group_name_H-M   'P 1'
#
loop_
_entity.id
_entity.type
_entity.pdbx_description
1 polymer ?
#
loop_
_entity_poly.entity_id
_entity_poly.type
_entity_poly.pdbx_seq_one_letter_code
_entity_poly.pdbx_strand_id
1 'polypeptide(L)'
;MSIKFRLTAMQFLQFFVWGAWLISLGGYMGGTLHFEGGQIGAIFATMGIASLIMPGLTGIIADKWINAERLYGILHLIGAGALIYASTATTYTHMYWAMLLNMLVYMPTLSLANTVSYNALERYKMDLVKDFPPIRVWGTVGFICAMWAVDLTGFKASSAQLYVAAISAAMLGLYAF
;
A
#
# COMPACT_ATOMS: atom_id res chain seq x y z
N MET A 1 -9.93 8.39 -21.47
CA MET A 1 -9.64 7.12 -20.77
C MET A 1 -10.88 6.69 -19.99
N SER A 2 -11.37 5.45 -20.15
CA SER A 2 -12.62 5.02 -19.50
C SER A 2 -12.45 4.96 -17.99
N ILE A 3 -13.52 5.17 -17.22
CA ILE A 3 -13.49 5.11 -15.76
C ILE A 3 -13.04 3.72 -15.28
N LYS A 4 -13.48 2.65 -15.94
CA LYS A 4 -13.03 1.28 -15.61
C LYS A 4 -11.51 1.14 -15.68
N PHE A 5 -10.88 1.67 -16.73
CA PHE A 5 -9.43 1.62 -16.87
C PHE A 5 -8.72 2.40 -15.76
N ARG A 6 -9.26 3.57 -15.39
CA ARG A 6 -8.70 4.37 -14.29
C ARG A 6 -8.76 3.62 -12.97
N LEU A 7 -9.89 3.01 -12.65
CA LEU A 7 -10.05 2.24 -11.42
C LEU A 7 -9.20 0.95 -11.44
N THR A 8 -9.06 0.31 -12.59
CA THR A 8 -8.18 -0.85 -12.79
C THR A 8 -6.71 -0.50 -12.50
N ALA A 9 -6.22 0.62 -13.06
CA ALA A 9 -4.87 1.11 -12.79
C ALA A 9 -4.66 1.46 -11.30
N MET A 10 -5.65 2.08 -10.68
CA MET A 10 -5.64 2.39 -9.24
C MET A 10 -5.54 1.10 -8.40
N GLN A 11 -6.39 0.10 -8.66
CA GLN A 11 -6.36 -1.17 -7.94
C GLN A 11 -5.04 -1.93 -8.17
N PHE A 12 -4.53 -1.92 -9.41
CA PHE A 12 -3.24 -2.51 -9.74
C PHE A 12 -2.11 -1.88 -8.91
N LEU A 13 -1.99 -0.55 -8.93
CA LEU A 13 -0.95 0.16 -8.20
C LEU A 13 -1.11 0.03 -6.68
N GLN A 14 -2.34 0.03 -6.14
CA GLN A 14 -2.61 -0.18 -4.73
C GLN A 14 -1.92 -1.43 -4.21
N PHE A 15 -2.08 -2.54 -4.90
CA PHE A 15 -1.52 -3.82 -4.47
C PHE A 15 -0.08 -4.02 -4.97
N PHE A 16 0.34 -3.34 -6.02
CA PHE A 16 1.74 -3.30 -6.44
C PHE A 16 2.63 -2.70 -5.34
N VAL A 17 2.20 -1.59 -4.71
CA VAL A 17 2.91 -1.01 -3.55
C VAL A 17 3.13 -2.07 -2.47
N TRP A 18 2.12 -2.85 -2.16
CA TRP A 18 2.20 -3.86 -1.10
C TRP A 18 3.06 -5.06 -1.50
N GLY A 19 2.83 -5.58 -2.72
CA GLY A 19 3.57 -6.73 -3.26
C GLY A 19 5.06 -6.47 -3.42
N ALA A 20 5.47 -5.22 -3.59
CA ALA A 20 6.88 -4.85 -3.77
C ALA A 20 7.76 -5.11 -2.54
N TRP A 21 7.19 -5.23 -1.33
CA TRP A 21 7.98 -5.44 -0.12
C TRP A 21 7.44 -6.53 0.81
N LEU A 22 6.13 -6.80 0.83
CA LEU A 22 5.52 -7.64 1.87
C LEU A 22 6.17 -9.02 2.00
N ILE A 23 6.43 -9.68 0.89
CA ILE A 23 6.93 -11.06 0.87
C ILE A 23 8.43 -11.10 1.11
N SER A 24 9.19 -10.16 0.57
CA SER A 24 10.66 -10.17 0.59
C SER A 24 11.26 -9.45 1.79
N LEU A 25 10.51 -8.56 2.46
CA LEU A 25 11.03 -7.75 3.58
C LEU A 25 11.55 -8.61 4.73
N GLY A 26 10.87 -9.72 5.06
CA GLY A 26 11.30 -10.62 6.13
C GLY A 26 12.68 -11.24 5.83
N GLY A 27 12.88 -11.66 4.58
CA GLY A 27 14.19 -12.17 4.12
C GLY A 27 15.30 -11.11 4.14
N TYR A 28 14.98 -9.89 3.76
CA TYR A 28 15.91 -8.75 3.85
C TYR A 28 16.27 -8.41 5.30
N MET A 29 15.28 -8.32 6.19
CA MET A 29 15.53 -8.04 7.62
C MET A 29 16.38 -9.14 8.29
N GLY A 30 16.07 -10.40 8.04
CA GLY A 30 16.82 -11.51 8.65
C GLY A 30 18.16 -11.77 7.97
N GLY A 31 18.20 -11.81 6.63
CA GLY A 31 19.41 -12.17 5.88
C GLY A 31 20.43 -11.04 5.75
N THR A 32 19.98 -9.80 5.57
CA THR A 32 20.86 -8.65 5.33
C THR A 32 21.05 -7.77 6.57
N LEU A 33 19.99 -7.51 7.33
CA LEU A 33 20.06 -6.69 8.53
C LEU A 33 20.33 -7.50 9.81
N HIS A 34 20.26 -8.84 9.72
CA HIS A 34 20.50 -9.75 10.83
C HIS A 34 19.56 -9.56 12.03
N PHE A 35 18.30 -9.17 11.77
CA PHE A 35 17.28 -9.05 12.81
C PHE A 35 16.84 -10.45 13.26
N GLU A 36 16.56 -10.58 14.55
CA GLU A 36 16.03 -11.81 15.13
C GLU A 36 14.57 -12.04 14.71
N GLY A 37 14.14 -13.31 14.71
CA GLY A 37 12.77 -13.68 14.31
C GLY A 37 11.68 -12.96 15.11
N GLY A 38 11.88 -12.75 16.42
CA GLY A 38 10.98 -11.97 17.26
C GLY A 38 10.85 -10.50 16.85
N GLN A 39 11.96 -9.89 16.46
CA GLN A 39 12.00 -8.51 15.94
C GLN A 39 11.27 -8.38 14.59
N ILE A 40 11.49 -9.33 13.69
CA ILE A 40 10.80 -9.40 12.40
C ILE A 40 9.29 -9.58 12.61
N GLY A 41 8.91 -10.50 13.51
CA GLY A 41 7.50 -10.71 13.87
C GLY A 41 6.84 -9.46 14.44
N ALA A 42 7.53 -8.72 15.32
CA ALA A 42 7.02 -7.47 15.88
C ALA A 42 6.83 -6.38 14.81
N ILE A 43 7.73 -6.28 13.82
CA ILE A 43 7.58 -5.35 12.69
C ILE A 43 6.35 -5.72 11.87
N PHE A 44 6.14 -6.98 11.52
CA PHE A 44 4.94 -7.40 10.80
C PHE A 44 3.65 -7.26 11.63
N ALA A 45 3.71 -7.37 12.96
CA ALA A 45 2.56 -7.16 13.83
C ALA A 45 2.02 -5.72 13.79
N THR A 46 2.82 -4.74 13.38
CA THR A 46 2.38 -3.35 13.16
C THR A 46 1.23 -3.26 12.15
N MET A 47 1.18 -4.18 11.18
CA MET A 47 0.08 -4.30 10.21
C MET A 47 -1.25 -4.64 10.91
N GLY A 48 -1.24 -5.57 11.86
CA GLY A 48 -2.42 -5.93 12.64
C GLY A 48 -2.92 -4.75 13.48
N ILE A 49 -2.01 -4.05 14.18
CA ILE A 49 -2.34 -2.88 14.98
C ILE A 49 -3.00 -1.79 14.11
N ALA A 50 -2.38 -1.46 12.99
CA ALA A 50 -2.90 -0.46 12.07
C ALA A 50 -4.26 -0.85 11.47
N SER A 51 -4.45 -2.14 11.13
CA SER A 51 -5.70 -2.64 10.53
C SER A 51 -6.90 -2.58 11.48
N LEU A 52 -6.66 -2.69 12.80
CA LEU A 52 -7.72 -2.61 13.79
C LEU A 52 -8.23 -1.17 14.01
N ILE A 53 -7.34 -0.19 13.95
CA ILE A 53 -7.62 1.18 14.40
C ILE A 53 -7.90 2.11 13.21
N MET A 54 -7.04 2.07 12.20
CA MET A 54 -6.99 3.12 11.18
C MET A 54 -8.16 3.13 10.19
N PRO A 55 -8.74 2.01 9.74
CA PRO A 55 -9.87 2.06 8.82
C PRO A 55 -11.09 2.79 9.40
N GLY A 56 -11.38 2.61 10.70
CA GLY A 56 -12.47 3.32 11.37
C GLY A 56 -12.21 4.83 11.46
N LEU A 57 -11.00 5.23 11.84
CA LEU A 57 -10.63 6.64 11.94
C LEU A 57 -10.67 7.34 10.57
N THR A 58 -10.11 6.71 9.55
CA THR A 58 -10.07 7.28 8.21
C THR A 58 -11.45 7.30 7.55
N GLY A 59 -12.34 6.36 7.86
CA GLY A 59 -13.74 6.40 7.45
C GLY A 59 -14.42 7.67 7.97
N ILE A 60 -14.29 7.94 9.28
CA ILE A 60 -14.85 9.17 9.89
C ILE A 60 -14.28 10.44 9.24
N ILE A 61 -12.98 10.45 8.94
CA ILE A 61 -12.32 11.60 8.28
C ILE A 61 -12.84 11.77 6.85
N ALA A 62 -13.00 10.69 6.10
CA ALA A 62 -13.50 10.72 4.73
C ALA A 62 -14.96 11.17 4.66
N ASP A 63 -15.76 10.80 5.65
CA ASP A 63 -17.19 11.15 5.67
C ASP A 63 -17.44 12.61 6.08
N LYS A 64 -16.56 13.20 6.93
CA LYS A 64 -16.83 14.51 7.55
C LYS A 64 -15.98 15.66 7.01
N TRP A 65 -14.75 15.41 6.60
CA TRP A 65 -13.78 16.49 6.39
C TRP A 65 -13.06 16.48 5.04
N ILE A 66 -12.72 15.32 4.50
CA ILE A 66 -11.90 15.21 3.29
C ILE A 66 -12.46 14.12 2.38
N ASN A 67 -12.73 14.43 1.11
CA ASN A 67 -13.20 13.44 0.16
C ASN A 67 -12.28 12.21 0.11
N ALA A 68 -12.87 11.02 -0.03
CA ALA A 68 -12.17 9.74 -0.01
C ALA A 68 -10.98 9.69 -0.99
N GLU A 69 -11.14 10.25 -2.21
CA GLU A 69 -10.09 10.30 -3.22
C GLU A 69 -8.88 11.12 -2.75
N ARG A 70 -9.12 12.32 -2.19
CA ARG A 70 -8.04 13.18 -1.67
C ARG A 70 -7.35 12.56 -0.47
N LEU A 71 -8.12 12.00 0.47
CA LEU A 71 -7.56 11.32 1.64
C LEU A 71 -6.70 10.13 1.19
N TYR A 72 -7.19 9.34 0.25
CA TYR A 72 -6.46 8.23 -0.35
C TYR A 72 -5.11 8.67 -0.94
N GLY A 73 -5.11 9.75 -1.73
CA GLY A 73 -3.90 10.32 -2.32
C GLY A 73 -2.90 10.79 -1.25
N ILE A 74 -3.36 11.54 -0.25
CA ILE A 74 -2.52 12.05 0.86
C ILE A 74 -1.86 10.89 1.61
N LEU A 75 -2.63 9.86 1.96
CA LEU A 75 -2.11 8.71 2.69
C LEU A 75 -1.03 7.96 1.91
N HIS A 76 -1.18 7.83 0.58
CA HIS A 76 -0.15 7.25 -0.27
C HIS A 76 1.12 8.09 -0.35
N LEU A 77 1.01 9.42 -0.39
CA LEU A 77 2.18 10.31 -0.39
C LEU A 77 2.93 10.24 0.96
N ILE A 78 2.20 10.22 2.09
CA ILE A 78 2.82 10.01 3.41
C ILE A 78 3.45 8.62 3.48
N GLY A 79 2.77 7.59 2.97
CA GLY A 79 3.28 6.22 2.91
C GLY A 79 4.56 6.11 2.07
N ALA A 80 4.64 6.82 0.95
CA ALA A 80 5.87 6.89 0.15
C ALA A 80 7.04 7.46 0.96
N GLY A 81 6.83 8.54 1.70
CA GLY A 81 7.82 9.10 2.62
C GLY A 81 8.24 8.12 3.73
N ALA A 82 7.26 7.40 4.32
CA ALA A 82 7.53 6.40 5.34
C ALA A 82 8.36 5.21 4.80
N LEU A 83 8.09 4.77 3.56
CA LEU A 83 8.87 3.72 2.89
C LEU A 83 10.29 4.16 2.56
N ILE A 84 10.48 5.41 2.13
CA ILE A 84 11.82 5.99 1.95
C ILE A 84 12.56 6.04 3.30
N TYR A 85 11.88 6.45 4.36
CA TYR A 85 12.46 6.45 5.71
C TYR A 85 12.80 5.02 6.16
N ALA A 86 11.95 4.03 5.91
CA ALA A 86 12.22 2.63 6.19
C ALA A 86 13.43 2.09 5.39
N SER A 87 13.65 2.55 4.16
CA SER A 87 14.77 2.10 3.32
C SER A 87 16.14 2.47 3.87
N THR A 88 16.22 3.47 4.74
CA THR A 88 17.46 3.90 5.42
C THR A 88 17.67 3.20 6.76
N ALA A 89 16.76 2.33 7.19
CA ALA A 89 16.81 1.68 8.49
C ALA A 89 17.91 0.58 8.51
N THR A 90 18.80 0.69 9.47
CA THR A 90 19.86 -0.31 9.76
C THR A 90 19.67 -0.96 11.13
N THR A 91 18.78 -0.42 11.98
CA THR A 91 18.48 -0.94 13.31
C THR A 91 17.02 -1.37 13.42
N TYR A 92 16.75 -2.33 14.32
CA TYR A 92 15.40 -2.80 14.59
C TYR A 92 14.45 -1.66 14.96
N THR A 93 14.85 -0.80 15.89
CA THR A 93 14.00 0.31 16.38
C THR A 93 13.63 1.26 15.26
N HIS A 94 14.58 1.60 14.38
CA HIS A 94 14.32 2.46 13.23
C HIS A 94 13.32 1.78 12.26
N MET A 95 13.57 0.53 11.89
CA MET A 95 12.68 -0.22 10.99
C MET A 95 11.27 -0.37 11.58
N TYR A 96 11.16 -0.67 12.88
CA TYR A 96 9.88 -0.81 13.56
C TYR A 96 9.02 0.46 13.47
N TRP A 97 9.58 1.62 13.83
CA TRP A 97 8.83 2.87 13.78
C TRP A 97 8.51 3.32 12.36
N ALA A 98 9.43 3.12 11.44
CA ALA A 98 9.20 3.44 10.03
C ALA A 98 8.07 2.57 9.43
N MET A 99 8.07 1.27 9.71
CA MET A 99 7.03 0.35 9.24
C MET A 99 5.70 0.57 9.96
N LEU A 100 5.71 0.89 11.26
CA LEU A 100 4.49 1.28 11.95
C LEU A 100 3.85 2.50 11.30
N LEU A 101 4.63 3.55 11.04
CA LEU A 101 4.14 4.75 10.34
C LEU A 101 3.57 4.38 8.96
N ASN A 102 4.29 3.59 8.18
CA ASN A 102 3.80 3.13 6.88
C ASN A 102 2.48 2.35 7.01
N MET A 103 2.37 1.43 7.97
CA MET A 103 1.15 0.65 8.16
C MET A 103 -0.04 1.50 8.60
N LEU A 104 0.17 2.48 9.49
CA LEU A 104 -0.89 3.39 9.94
C LEU A 104 -1.52 4.16 8.78
N VAL A 105 -0.74 4.52 7.76
CA VAL A 105 -1.27 5.22 6.59
C VAL A 105 -1.67 4.30 5.46
N TYR A 106 -1.05 3.13 5.30
CA TYR A 106 -1.34 2.21 4.19
C TYR A 106 -2.58 1.33 4.46
N MET A 107 -2.76 0.77 5.66
CA MET A 107 -3.87 -0.15 5.93
C MET A 107 -5.25 0.46 5.63
N PRO A 108 -5.55 1.71 6.01
CA PRO A 108 -6.84 2.32 5.66
C PRO A 108 -7.02 2.54 4.15
N THR A 109 -5.95 2.66 3.37
CA THR A 109 -6.09 2.85 1.92
C THR A 109 -6.71 1.64 1.21
N LEU A 110 -6.65 0.45 1.82
CA LEU A 110 -7.31 -0.75 1.29
C LEU A 110 -8.83 -0.60 1.26
N SER A 111 -9.42 -0.05 2.32
CA SER A 111 -10.86 0.25 2.36
C SER A 111 -11.20 1.47 1.51
N LEU A 112 -10.39 2.52 1.57
CA LEU A 112 -10.59 3.73 0.76
C LEU A 112 -10.53 3.43 -0.74
N ALA A 113 -9.66 2.53 -1.21
CA ALA A 113 -9.62 2.12 -2.62
C ALA A 113 -10.95 1.51 -3.09
N ASN A 114 -11.62 0.74 -2.22
CA ASN A 114 -12.94 0.21 -2.52
C ASN A 114 -13.99 1.31 -2.51
N THR A 115 -13.99 2.19 -1.50
CA THR A 115 -14.91 3.35 -1.42
C THR A 115 -14.77 4.25 -2.63
N VAL A 116 -13.56 4.61 -3.03
CA VAL A 116 -13.30 5.43 -4.23
C VAL A 116 -13.82 4.73 -5.49
N SER A 117 -13.62 3.40 -5.59
CA SER A 117 -14.12 2.63 -6.73
C SER A 117 -15.64 2.60 -6.77
N TYR A 118 -16.31 2.37 -5.64
CA TYR A 118 -17.78 2.35 -5.55
C TYR A 118 -18.36 3.72 -5.87
N ASN A 119 -17.89 4.78 -5.24
CA ASN A 119 -18.34 6.15 -5.50
C ASN A 119 -18.20 6.52 -6.99
N ALA A 120 -17.08 6.14 -7.61
CA ALA A 120 -16.86 6.40 -9.02
C ALA A 120 -17.83 5.60 -9.91
N LEU A 121 -18.02 4.31 -9.66
CA LEU A 121 -18.95 3.49 -10.44
C LEU A 121 -20.41 3.99 -10.31
N GLU A 122 -20.87 4.33 -9.11
CA GLU A 122 -22.19 4.92 -8.87
C GLU A 122 -22.38 6.24 -9.61
N ARG A 123 -21.37 7.12 -9.56
CA ARG A 123 -21.38 8.40 -10.27
C ARG A 123 -21.55 8.23 -11.78
N TYR A 124 -21.02 7.17 -12.34
CA TYR A 124 -21.15 6.82 -13.75
C TYR A 124 -22.35 5.90 -14.05
N LYS A 125 -23.24 5.67 -13.05
CA LYS A 125 -24.43 4.82 -13.16
C LYS A 125 -24.11 3.40 -13.61
N MET A 126 -23.02 2.84 -13.12
CA MET A 126 -22.55 1.48 -13.44
C MET A 126 -23.01 0.49 -12.38
N ASP A 127 -23.10 -0.78 -12.74
CA ASP A 127 -23.52 -1.86 -11.84
C ASP A 127 -22.34 -2.31 -10.97
N LEU A 128 -22.41 -2.02 -9.65
CA LEU A 128 -21.34 -2.37 -8.71
C LEU A 128 -21.04 -3.87 -8.67
N VAL A 129 -22.10 -4.70 -8.74
CA VAL A 129 -21.97 -6.16 -8.64
C VAL A 129 -21.26 -6.75 -9.87
N LYS A 130 -21.52 -6.17 -11.05
CA LYS A 130 -20.92 -6.63 -12.31
C LYS A 130 -19.58 -5.98 -12.63
N ASP A 131 -19.46 -4.69 -12.36
CA ASP A 131 -18.34 -3.89 -12.85
C ASP A 131 -17.16 -3.82 -11.87
N PHE A 132 -17.39 -3.91 -10.54
CA PHE A 132 -16.31 -3.83 -9.56
C PHE A 132 -15.42 -5.09 -9.51
N PRO A 133 -15.96 -6.33 -9.48
CA PRO A 133 -15.11 -7.51 -9.34
C PRO A 133 -14.01 -7.63 -10.42
N PRO A 134 -14.30 -7.41 -11.73
CA PRO A 134 -13.25 -7.42 -12.74
C PRO A 134 -12.17 -6.36 -12.53
N ILE A 135 -12.53 -5.19 -12.00
CA ILE A 135 -11.57 -4.12 -11.66
C ILE A 135 -10.69 -4.57 -10.49
N ARG A 136 -11.30 -5.13 -9.44
CA ARG A 136 -10.62 -5.53 -8.20
C ARG A 136 -9.59 -6.64 -8.41
N VAL A 137 -9.83 -7.57 -9.34
CA VAL A 137 -8.89 -8.65 -9.68
C VAL A 137 -7.52 -8.12 -10.11
N TRP A 138 -7.46 -6.96 -10.75
CA TRP A 138 -6.19 -6.33 -11.16
C TRP A 138 -5.31 -5.93 -9.98
N GLY A 139 -5.87 -5.80 -8.79
CA GLY A 139 -5.06 -5.68 -7.57
C GLY A 139 -4.21 -6.92 -7.32
N THR A 140 -4.76 -8.13 -7.48
CA THR A 140 -3.99 -9.37 -7.36
C THR A 140 -2.90 -9.45 -8.43
N VAL A 141 -3.22 -9.06 -9.68
CA VAL A 141 -2.22 -8.99 -10.76
C VAL A 141 -1.11 -8.01 -10.41
N GLY A 142 -1.45 -6.83 -9.88
CA GLY A 142 -0.46 -5.83 -9.43
C GLY A 142 0.47 -6.36 -8.35
N PHE A 143 -0.07 -7.07 -7.36
CA PHE A 143 0.71 -7.70 -6.30
C PHE A 143 1.72 -8.71 -6.86
N ILE A 144 1.26 -9.61 -7.74
CA ILE A 144 2.12 -10.63 -8.37
C ILE A 144 3.20 -9.98 -9.24
N CYS A 145 2.83 -8.98 -10.05
CA CYS A 145 3.80 -8.25 -10.88
C CYS A 145 4.89 -7.57 -10.03
N ALA A 146 4.51 -6.98 -8.89
CA ALA A 146 5.46 -6.35 -7.97
C ALA A 146 6.43 -7.36 -7.37
N MET A 147 5.91 -8.51 -6.90
CA MET A 147 6.76 -9.59 -6.38
C MET A 147 7.79 -10.06 -7.41
N TRP A 148 7.34 -10.31 -8.64
CA TRP A 148 8.23 -10.73 -9.72
C TRP A 148 9.23 -9.64 -10.10
N ALA A 149 8.80 -8.39 -10.18
CA ALA A 149 9.70 -7.28 -10.48
C ALA A 149 10.84 -7.18 -9.44
N VAL A 150 10.51 -7.30 -8.16
CA VAL A 150 11.50 -7.25 -7.07
C VAL A 150 12.41 -8.50 -7.06
N ASP A 151 11.85 -9.68 -7.34
CA ASP A 151 12.63 -10.93 -7.37
C ASP A 151 13.58 -10.97 -8.56
N LEU A 152 13.08 -10.71 -9.78
CA LEU A 152 13.87 -10.76 -11.01
C LEU A 152 14.97 -9.70 -11.09
N THR A 153 14.76 -8.54 -10.44
CA THR A 153 15.79 -7.48 -10.34
C THR A 153 16.80 -7.73 -9.25
N GLY A 154 16.61 -8.76 -8.41
CA GLY A 154 17.47 -9.04 -7.25
C GLY A 154 17.28 -8.10 -6.06
N PHE A 155 16.27 -7.23 -6.07
CA PHE A 155 16.04 -6.24 -5.04
C PHE A 155 15.49 -6.83 -3.73
N LYS A 156 15.05 -8.08 -3.73
CA LYS A 156 14.47 -8.77 -2.56
C LYS A 156 15.41 -8.84 -1.34
N ALA A 157 16.74 -8.82 -1.56
CA ALA A 157 17.73 -8.89 -0.50
C ALA A 157 18.30 -7.50 -0.10
N SER A 158 17.68 -6.42 -0.55
CA SER A 158 18.14 -5.05 -0.31
C SER A 158 17.01 -4.09 0.02
N SER A 159 17.35 -2.89 0.49
CA SER A 159 16.38 -1.81 0.70
C SER A 159 15.73 -1.30 -0.60
N ALA A 160 16.26 -1.68 -1.78
CA ALA A 160 15.74 -1.27 -3.08
C ALA A 160 14.25 -1.64 -3.27
N GLN A 161 13.79 -2.75 -2.68
CA GLN A 161 12.38 -3.14 -2.67
C GLN A 161 11.46 -2.04 -2.07
N LEU A 162 11.94 -1.35 -1.03
CA LEU A 162 11.20 -0.26 -0.38
C LEU A 162 11.17 1.00 -1.25
N TYR A 163 12.21 1.27 -2.05
CA TYR A 163 12.18 2.35 -3.05
C TYR A 163 11.20 2.06 -4.18
N VAL A 164 11.13 0.81 -4.66
CA VAL A 164 10.13 0.41 -5.66
C VAL A 164 8.71 0.65 -5.12
N ALA A 165 8.45 0.25 -3.89
CA ALA A 165 7.18 0.50 -3.22
C ALA A 165 6.89 2.00 -3.04
N ALA A 166 7.89 2.78 -2.61
CA ALA A 166 7.76 4.23 -2.38
C ALA A 166 7.44 4.98 -3.67
N ILE A 167 8.14 4.68 -4.76
CA ILE A 167 7.88 5.29 -6.08
C ILE A 167 6.45 4.95 -6.52
N SER A 168 6.04 3.70 -6.40
CA SER A 168 4.70 3.26 -6.78
C SER A 168 3.62 3.93 -5.91
N ALA A 169 3.87 4.09 -4.60
CA ALA A 169 2.97 4.80 -3.70
C ALA A 169 2.87 6.29 -4.06
N ALA A 170 4.00 6.95 -4.37
CA ALA A 170 4.01 8.34 -4.81
C ALA A 170 3.25 8.53 -6.13
N MET A 171 3.46 7.63 -7.11
CA MET A 171 2.71 7.65 -8.38
C MET A 171 1.21 7.49 -8.13
N LEU A 172 0.81 6.54 -7.27
CA LEU A 172 -0.59 6.32 -6.94
C LEU A 172 -1.19 7.50 -6.18
N GLY A 173 -0.44 8.08 -5.23
CA GLY A 173 -0.84 9.28 -4.51
C GLY A 173 -1.12 10.44 -5.44
N LEU A 174 -0.22 10.72 -6.39
CA LEU A 174 -0.43 11.76 -7.42
C LEU A 174 -1.56 11.45 -8.38
N TYR A 175 -1.76 10.17 -8.71
CA TYR A 175 -2.84 9.73 -9.60
C TYR A 175 -4.24 9.92 -9.00
N ALA A 176 -4.36 9.96 -7.69
CA ALA A 176 -5.63 10.12 -6.99
C ALA A 176 -6.17 11.57 -6.99
N PHE A 177 -5.36 12.56 -7.32
CA PHE A 177 -5.74 13.97 -7.50
C PHE A 177 -6.13 14.28 -8.94
#